data_73528845400343c86efea331a190731d
#
_entry.id   73528845400343c86efea331a190731d
#
_cell.length_a   1.000
_cell.length_b   1.000
_cell.length_c   1.000
_cell.angle_alpha   90.00
_cell.angle_beta   90.00
_cell.angle_gamma   90.00
#
_symmetry.space_group_name_H-M   'P 1'
#
loop_
_entity.id
_entity.type
_entity.pdbx_description
1 polymer ?
#
loop_
_entity_poly.entity_id
_entity_poly.type
_entity_poly.pdbx_seq_one_letter_code
_entity_poly.pdbx_strand_id
1 'polypeptide(L)'
;MPWSTNTVSELRLAFIHAVRTAGQSVSQAARDFHISRKTAYKWLTRFDDQQPLQNLSRRPQHSPARTSPELEAAVLAVRDQFGWGPRKITAYLDNQKQPTVPTRTAAAILQRHKRIATKTTPEVADQRFERSGPNELWQVDFKGYVEVARKKVYPLSVLDDHSRFLLALGCGEDVTTTRAWNVLWTVFGEYGLPEEILCDNAFGSSGMGVSWFEARLMRLGIRATHGRPYHPQTQGKVERLHGTLETEVFPRLDRGDRGAFEAGLDRWRREVYNVIRPHESLGDLPPVCRWRPSVRARPKVLPAVEYPAGSVVRRASSGGVIRWRGAKLLAGNGVVGEWVRVEQTGDSVELWYGPYRIRQIPLDQLQNRGLL
;
A
#
# COMPACT_ATOMS: atom_id res chain seq x y z
N MET A 1 -5.83 32.14 40.13
CA MET A 1 -6.85 31.08 40.16
C MET A 1 -7.69 31.25 38.91
N PRO A 2 -7.74 30.32 37.99
CA PRO A 2 -8.67 30.37 36.88
C PRO A 2 -10.10 30.22 37.44
N TRP A 3 -10.98 31.11 37.05
CA TRP A 3 -12.39 31.04 37.41
C TRP A 3 -12.98 29.76 36.83
N SER A 4 -13.68 28.94 37.66
CA SER A 4 -14.36 27.75 37.20
C SER A 4 -15.48 28.14 36.25
N THR A 5 -15.38 27.75 34.98
CA THR A 5 -16.51 27.88 34.03
C THR A 5 -17.54 26.82 34.40
N ASN A 6 -18.64 27.24 35.04
CA ASN A 6 -19.75 26.33 35.37
C ASN A 6 -20.35 25.73 34.08
N THR A 7 -20.57 24.46 34.08
CA THR A 7 -21.29 23.77 33.00
C THR A 7 -22.77 24.23 33.02
N VAL A 8 -23.45 24.15 31.88
CA VAL A 8 -24.89 24.46 31.79
C VAL A 8 -25.74 23.64 32.76
N SER A 9 -25.32 22.40 33.07
CA SER A 9 -26.00 21.54 34.05
C SER A 9 -25.82 22.05 35.49
N GLU A 10 -24.61 22.53 35.82
CA GLU A 10 -24.33 23.13 37.14
C GLU A 10 -25.13 24.45 37.36
N LEU A 11 -25.20 25.28 36.32
CA LEU A 11 -26.03 26.50 36.36
C LEU A 11 -27.53 26.17 36.58
N ARG A 12 -28.02 25.11 35.98
CA ARG A 12 -29.42 24.65 36.18
C ARG A 12 -29.65 24.14 37.60
N LEU A 13 -28.70 23.39 38.14
CA LEU A 13 -28.73 22.94 39.52
C LEU A 13 -28.69 24.11 40.49
N ALA A 14 -27.82 25.07 40.27
CA ALA A 14 -27.73 26.32 41.09
C ALA A 14 -29.06 27.11 41.04
N PHE A 15 -29.67 27.25 39.86
CA PHE A 15 -31.00 27.88 39.73
C PHE A 15 -32.06 27.13 40.53
N ILE A 16 -32.13 25.78 40.45
CA ILE A 16 -33.09 24.95 41.15
C ILE A 16 -32.88 25.09 42.66
N HIS A 17 -31.63 25.05 43.13
CA HIS A 17 -31.29 25.23 44.52
C HIS A 17 -31.74 26.61 45.07
N ALA A 18 -31.53 27.69 44.30
CA ALA A 18 -31.98 29.01 44.67
C ALA A 18 -33.51 29.11 44.90
N VAL A 19 -34.29 28.40 44.07
CA VAL A 19 -35.74 28.38 44.18
C VAL A 19 -36.21 27.39 45.25
N ARG A 20 -35.74 26.15 45.28
CA ARG A 20 -36.27 25.06 46.12
C ARG A 20 -35.71 25.05 47.55
N THR A 21 -34.42 25.44 47.70
CA THR A 21 -33.75 25.36 49.00
C THR A 21 -33.60 26.76 49.63
N ALA A 22 -33.22 27.77 48.86
CA ALA A 22 -33.07 29.12 49.37
C ALA A 22 -34.34 29.96 49.41
N GLY A 23 -35.50 29.39 48.95
CA GLY A 23 -36.81 30.05 48.99
C GLY A 23 -37.01 31.25 48.08
N GLN A 24 -36.12 31.45 47.09
CA GLN A 24 -36.21 32.56 46.15
C GLN A 24 -37.43 32.44 45.23
N SER A 25 -38.12 33.53 44.96
CA SER A 25 -39.23 33.48 44.01
C SER A 25 -38.75 33.10 42.58
N VAL A 26 -39.55 32.30 41.87
CA VAL A 26 -39.20 31.90 40.49
C VAL A 26 -38.96 33.08 39.59
N SER A 27 -39.69 34.18 39.79
CA SER A 27 -39.51 35.42 38.99
C SER A 27 -38.18 36.13 39.27
N GLN A 28 -37.73 36.13 40.54
CA GLN A 28 -36.45 36.73 40.90
C GLN A 28 -35.30 35.84 40.43
N ALA A 29 -35.33 34.53 40.72
CA ALA A 29 -34.31 33.61 40.23
C ALA A 29 -34.18 33.58 38.69
N ALA A 30 -35.30 33.67 37.96
CA ALA A 30 -35.25 33.76 36.50
C ALA A 30 -34.52 35.03 35.99
N ARG A 31 -34.66 36.15 36.69
CA ARG A 31 -33.92 37.39 36.37
C ARG A 31 -32.43 37.23 36.67
N ASP A 32 -32.10 36.69 37.84
CA ASP A 32 -30.71 36.55 38.28
C ASP A 32 -29.92 35.57 37.41
N PHE A 33 -30.56 34.52 36.90
CA PHE A 33 -29.95 33.54 35.99
C PHE A 33 -30.15 33.88 34.50
N HIS A 34 -30.70 35.06 34.19
CA HIS A 34 -30.94 35.53 32.82
C HIS A 34 -31.74 34.56 31.94
N ILE A 35 -32.75 33.90 32.49
CA ILE A 35 -33.62 32.96 31.77
C ILE A 35 -35.08 33.46 31.78
N SER A 36 -35.87 33.02 30.80
CA SER A 36 -37.31 33.31 30.81
C SER A 36 -38.03 32.53 31.89
N ARG A 37 -39.12 33.06 32.41
CA ARG A 37 -39.99 32.33 33.37
C ARG A 37 -40.46 30.96 32.83
N LYS A 38 -40.75 30.89 31.54
CA LYS A 38 -41.09 29.63 30.85
C LYS A 38 -39.95 28.62 30.96
N THR A 39 -38.71 29.04 30.76
CA THR A 39 -37.53 28.20 30.92
C THR A 39 -37.31 27.78 32.37
N ALA A 40 -37.54 28.71 33.31
CA ALA A 40 -37.43 28.44 34.72
C ALA A 40 -38.42 27.30 35.16
N TYR A 41 -39.69 27.44 34.87
CA TYR A 41 -40.68 26.39 35.16
C TYR A 41 -40.34 25.06 34.48
N LYS A 42 -39.89 25.08 33.24
CA LYS A 42 -39.45 23.86 32.54
C LYS A 42 -38.40 23.08 33.34
N TRP A 43 -37.39 23.79 33.89
CA TRP A 43 -36.31 23.10 34.62
C TRP A 43 -36.75 22.68 36.03
N LEU A 44 -37.63 23.39 36.69
CA LEU A 44 -38.23 23.00 37.96
C LEU A 44 -39.07 21.72 37.80
N THR A 45 -39.95 21.68 36.80
CA THR A 45 -40.77 20.47 36.52
C THR A 45 -39.87 19.28 36.22
N ARG A 46 -38.82 19.41 35.40
CA ARG A 46 -37.89 18.34 35.12
C ARG A 46 -37.19 17.83 36.36
N PHE A 47 -36.83 18.73 37.26
CA PHE A 47 -36.17 18.34 38.49
C PHE A 47 -37.16 17.60 39.42
N ASP A 48 -38.36 18.12 39.56
CA ASP A 48 -39.42 17.50 40.38
C ASP A 48 -39.80 16.10 39.84
N ASP A 49 -39.81 15.92 38.52
CA ASP A 49 -40.03 14.63 37.83
C ASP A 49 -38.78 13.75 37.77
N GLN A 50 -37.70 14.09 38.48
CA GLN A 50 -36.42 13.34 38.49
C GLN A 50 -35.81 13.13 37.10
N GLN A 51 -36.11 13.99 36.13
CA GLN A 51 -35.58 13.89 34.76
C GLN A 51 -34.17 14.53 34.67
N PRO A 52 -33.33 14.07 33.69
CA PRO A 52 -32.01 14.64 33.47
C PRO A 52 -32.05 16.14 33.16
N LEU A 53 -31.20 16.93 33.86
CA LEU A 53 -31.05 18.37 33.62
C LEU A 53 -30.19 18.69 32.39
N GLN A 54 -29.76 17.69 31.66
CA GLN A 54 -29.05 17.88 30.38
C GLN A 54 -30.02 18.23 29.23
N ASN A 55 -29.49 18.79 28.17
CA ASN A 55 -30.29 19.02 26.99
C ASN A 55 -30.70 17.68 26.37
N LEU A 56 -31.97 17.47 26.16
CA LEU A 56 -32.46 16.33 25.39
C LEU A 56 -32.06 16.50 23.94
N SER A 57 -31.79 15.39 23.27
CA SER A 57 -31.57 15.37 21.83
C SER A 57 -32.76 16.00 21.11
N ARG A 58 -32.47 16.95 20.21
CA ARG A 58 -33.48 17.54 19.31
C ARG A 58 -33.77 16.68 18.09
N ARG A 59 -33.17 15.48 18.03
CA ARG A 59 -33.33 14.56 16.90
C ARG A 59 -34.77 14.05 16.87
N PRO A 60 -35.44 14.06 15.71
CA PRO A 60 -36.75 13.46 15.59
C PRO A 60 -36.72 11.98 15.99
N GLN A 61 -37.72 11.53 16.73
CA GLN A 61 -37.85 10.12 17.11
C GLN A 61 -38.16 9.23 15.89
N HIS A 62 -38.88 9.78 14.91
CA HIS A 62 -39.13 9.17 13.61
C HIS A 62 -38.52 10.01 12.50
N SER A 63 -37.71 9.39 11.65
CA SER A 63 -37.15 10.01 10.45
C SER A 63 -37.63 9.23 9.22
N PRO A 64 -38.61 9.74 8.47
CA PRO A 64 -39.14 9.06 7.28
C PRO A 64 -38.08 8.77 6.21
N ALA A 65 -37.01 9.57 6.16
CA ALA A 65 -35.90 9.40 5.23
C ALA A 65 -34.75 8.56 5.82
N ARG A 66 -34.98 7.81 6.91
CA ARG A 66 -33.94 6.91 7.45
C ARG A 66 -33.73 5.77 6.49
N THR A 67 -32.45 5.42 6.23
CA THR A 67 -32.06 4.22 5.49
C THR A 67 -32.75 2.98 6.05
N SER A 68 -33.24 2.09 5.17
CA SER A 68 -33.90 0.86 5.60
C SER A 68 -32.94 -0.03 6.41
N PRO A 69 -33.49 -0.86 7.34
CA PRO A 69 -32.65 -1.77 8.14
C PRO A 69 -31.81 -2.72 7.29
N GLU A 70 -32.31 -3.17 6.15
CA GLU A 70 -31.64 -4.10 5.24
C GLU A 70 -30.40 -3.44 4.61
N LEU A 71 -30.50 -2.18 4.17
CA LEU A 71 -29.39 -1.42 3.63
C LEU A 71 -28.35 -1.08 4.73
N GLU A 72 -28.80 -0.76 5.95
CA GLU A 72 -27.88 -0.58 7.07
C GLU A 72 -27.12 -1.90 7.36
N ALA A 73 -27.81 -3.03 7.39
CA ALA A 73 -27.21 -4.34 7.62
C ALA A 73 -26.20 -4.71 6.53
N ALA A 74 -26.49 -4.44 5.26
CA ALA A 74 -25.57 -4.68 4.15
C ALA A 74 -24.25 -3.87 4.32
N VAL A 75 -24.36 -2.58 4.67
CA VAL A 75 -23.18 -1.73 4.93
C VAL A 75 -22.35 -2.25 6.10
N LEU A 76 -23.01 -2.68 7.17
CA LEU A 76 -22.35 -3.22 8.36
C LEU A 76 -21.68 -4.56 8.08
N ALA A 77 -22.33 -5.46 7.35
CA ALA A 77 -21.77 -6.76 6.98
C ALA A 77 -20.45 -6.61 6.20
N VAL A 78 -20.41 -5.74 5.19
CA VAL A 78 -19.19 -5.47 4.42
C VAL A 78 -18.11 -4.86 5.31
N ARG A 79 -18.48 -3.95 6.23
CA ARG A 79 -17.54 -3.38 7.20
C ARG A 79 -16.92 -4.44 8.09
N ASP A 80 -17.75 -5.31 8.65
CA ASP A 80 -17.30 -6.33 9.60
C ASP A 80 -16.45 -7.40 8.89
N GLN A 81 -16.81 -7.76 7.66
CA GLN A 81 -16.08 -8.73 6.86
C GLN A 81 -14.70 -8.22 6.41
N PHE A 82 -14.60 -7.00 5.87
CA PHE A 82 -13.39 -6.51 5.21
C PHE A 82 -12.67 -5.37 5.96
N GLY A 83 -13.34 -4.70 6.90
CA GLY A 83 -12.81 -3.52 7.59
C GLY A 83 -12.79 -2.24 6.74
N TRP A 84 -13.43 -2.23 5.57
CA TRP A 84 -13.36 -1.12 4.63
C TRP A 84 -14.07 0.14 5.13
N GLY A 85 -13.57 1.28 4.65
CA GLY A 85 -14.22 2.58 4.86
C GLY A 85 -15.44 2.79 3.96
N PRO A 86 -16.23 3.86 4.22
CA PRO A 86 -17.52 4.11 3.54
C PRO A 86 -17.42 4.06 2.01
N ARG A 87 -16.39 4.71 1.41
CA ARG A 87 -16.20 4.74 -0.04
C ARG A 87 -16.02 3.36 -0.64
N LYS A 88 -15.16 2.53 -0.06
CA LYS A 88 -14.95 1.16 -0.55
C LYS A 88 -16.19 0.29 -0.39
N ILE A 89 -16.94 0.46 0.71
CA ILE A 89 -18.18 -0.28 0.96
C ILE A 89 -19.21 0.03 -0.13
N THR A 90 -19.45 1.32 -0.39
CA THR A 90 -20.43 1.73 -1.41
C THR A 90 -20.00 1.30 -2.80
N ALA A 91 -18.73 1.47 -3.16
CA ALA A 91 -18.19 1.02 -4.44
C ALA A 91 -18.26 -0.50 -4.61
N TYR A 92 -17.98 -1.27 -3.55
CA TYR A 92 -18.11 -2.74 -3.59
C TYR A 92 -19.54 -3.17 -3.83
N LEU A 93 -20.52 -2.63 -3.08
CA LEU A 93 -21.94 -2.96 -3.25
C LEU A 93 -22.41 -2.61 -4.67
N ASP A 94 -22.00 -1.46 -5.20
CA ASP A 94 -22.31 -1.03 -6.56
C ASP A 94 -21.70 -1.96 -7.62
N ASN A 95 -20.42 -2.29 -7.49
CA ASN A 95 -19.73 -3.24 -8.38
C ASN A 95 -20.37 -4.64 -8.37
N GLN A 96 -20.94 -5.06 -7.23
CA GLN A 96 -21.68 -6.31 -7.08
C GLN A 96 -23.14 -6.20 -7.52
N LYS A 97 -23.58 -5.04 -8.06
CA LYS A 97 -24.97 -4.74 -8.44
C LYS A 97 -25.96 -4.97 -7.28
N GLN A 98 -25.51 -4.75 -6.05
CA GLN A 98 -26.33 -4.81 -4.85
C GLN A 98 -26.89 -3.43 -4.51
N PRO A 99 -28.05 -3.37 -3.83
CA PRO A 99 -28.55 -2.10 -3.33
C PRO A 99 -27.52 -1.39 -2.46
N THR A 100 -27.22 -0.12 -2.78
CA THR A 100 -26.21 0.68 -2.09
C THR A 100 -26.79 2.01 -1.62
N VAL A 101 -26.00 2.74 -0.84
CA VAL A 101 -26.32 4.06 -0.34
C VAL A 101 -25.18 5.04 -0.71
N PRO A 102 -25.44 6.35 -0.76
CA PRO A 102 -24.37 7.33 -0.94
C PRO A 102 -23.29 7.18 0.13
N THR A 103 -22.03 7.44 -0.24
CA THR A 103 -20.86 7.32 0.67
C THR A 103 -21.05 8.06 1.99
N ARG A 104 -21.67 9.26 1.93
CA ARG A 104 -21.99 10.05 3.13
C ARG A 104 -22.99 9.33 4.06
N THR A 105 -23.97 8.65 3.49
CA THR A 105 -24.94 7.85 4.23
C THR A 105 -24.27 6.64 4.86
N ALA A 106 -23.41 5.93 4.11
CA ALA A 106 -22.62 4.83 4.65
C ALA A 106 -21.73 5.30 5.82
N ALA A 107 -21.09 6.45 5.72
CA ALA A 107 -20.31 7.03 6.81
C ALA A 107 -21.17 7.30 8.04
N ALA A 108 -22.36 7.86 7.87
CA ALA A 108 -23.29 8.14 8.96
C ALA A 108 -23.80 6.83 9.64
N ILE A 109 -24.05 5.78 8.86
CA ILE A 109 -24.39 4.44 9.37
C ILE A 109 -23.26 3.91 10.25
N LEU A 110 -22.03 3.87 9.72
CA LEU A 110 -20.88 3.35 10.45
C LEU A 110 -20.57 4.16 11.73
N GLN A 111 -20.74 5.48 11.69
CA GLN A 111 -20.57 6.34 12.87
C GLN A 111 -21.65 6.05 13.92
N ARG A 112 -22.91 5.89 13.52
CA ARG A 112 -24.05 5.56 14.40
C ARG A 112 -23.82 4.26 15.14
N HIS A 113 -23.27 3.27 14.46
CA HIS A 113 -22.93 1.96 14.99
C HIS A 113 -21.52 1.88 15.62
N LYS A 114 -20.84 3.03 15.82
CA LYS A 114 -19.49 3.12 16.42
C LYS A 114 -18.43 2.26 15.71
N ARG A 115 -18.54 2.12 14.38
CA ARG A 115 -17.63 1.33 13.54
C ARG A 115 -16.51 2.15 12.90
N ILE A 116 -16.49 3.48 13.06
CA ILE A 116 -15.44 4.38 12.57
C ILE A 116 -14.99 5.30 13.69
N ALA A 117 -13.66 5.39 13.92
CA ALA A 117 -13.06 6.49 14.66
C ALA A 117 -12.88 7.70 13.71
N THR A 118 -12.97 8.92 14.23
CA THR A 118 -12.68 10.14 13.48
C THR A 118 -11.19 10.13 13.10
N LYS A 119 -10.87 10.04 11.79
CA LYS A 119 -9.49 10.10 11.29
C LYS A 119 -9.18 11.50 10.76
N THR A 120 -7.98 11.98 11.03
CA THR A 120 -7.36 13.12 10.33
C THR A 120 -7.13 12.75 8.85
N THR A 121 -7.37 13.68 7.95
CA THR A 121 -7.22 13.52 6.50
C THR A 121 -5.74 13.31 6.16
N PRO A 122 -5.35 12.27 5.42
CA PRO A 122 -3.98 12.10 4.97
C PRO A 122 -3.63 13.11 3.86
N GLU A 123 -2.36 13.50 3.80
CA GLU A 123 -1.82 14.33 2.71
C GLU A 123 -1.98 13.63 1.36
N VAL A 124 -2.38 14.40 0.36
CA VAL A 124 -2.55 13.92 -1.03
C VAL A 124 -1.23 14.13 -1.76
N ALA A 125 -0.67 13.09 -2.37
CA ALA A 125 0.52 13.20 -3.20
C ALA A 125 0.25 13.99 -4.48
N ASP A 126 1.09 14.99 -4.78
CA ASP A 126 0.91 15.95 -5.87
C ASP A 126 1.13 15.38 -7.28
N GLN A 127 1.88 14.29 -7.44
CA GLN A 127 2.15 13.68 -8.74
C GLN A 127 1.83 12.18 -8.76
N ARG A 128 1.05 11.76 -9.76
CA ARG A 128 0.75 10.36 -10.03
C ARG A 128 1.63 9.84 -11.16
N PHE A 129 2.53 8.95 -10.84
CA PHE A 129 3.24 8.13 -11.82
C PHE A 129 2.44 6.85 -12.08
N GLU A 130 2.13 6.54 -13.33
CA GLU A 130 1.45 5.31 -13.73
C GLU A 130 1.86 4.94 -15.15
N ARG A 131 2.20 3.67 -15.39
CA ARG A 131 2.47 3.15 -16.74
C ARG A 131 1.18 3.08 -17.56
N SER A 132 1.33 3.12 -18.87
CA SER A 132 0.20 3.17 -19.82
C SER A 132 -0.57 1.87 -19.91
N GLY A 133 0.10 0.73 -19.72
CA GLY A 133 -0.49 -0.60 -19.81
C GLY A 133 0.01 -1.59 -18.76
N PRO A 134 -0.71 -2.71 -18.57
CA PRO A 134 -0.28 -3.78 -17.70
C PRO A 134 0.98 -4.46 -18.26
N ASN A 135 1.81 -4.98 -17.37
CA ASN A 135 3.11 -5.63 -17.64
C ASN A 135 4.22 -4.72 -18.18
N GLU A 136 4.00 -3.42 -18.33
CA GLU A 136 5.09 -2.50 -18.63
C GLU A 136 6.07 -2.35 -17.46
N LEU A 137 5.56 -2.38 -16.23
CA LEU A 137 6.37 -2.28 -15.02
C LEU A 137 5.74 -3.09 -13.88
N TRP A 138 6.53 -4.00 -13.29
CA TRP A 138 6.19 -4.61 -12.01
C TRP A 138 7.05 -4.05 -10.89
N GLN A 139 6.45 -3.78 -9.74
CA GLN A 139 7.14 -3.33 -8.54
C GLN A 139 7.32 -4.53 -7.60
N VAL A 140 8.56 -4.76 -7.18
CA VAL A 140 8.95 -5.87 -6.30
C VAL A 140 9.56 -5.30 -5.03
N ASP A 141 8.96 -5.63 -3.88
CA ASP A 141 9.44 -5.12 -2.61
C ASP A 141 9.17 -6.07 -1.47
N PHE A 142 10.11 -6.08 -0.49
CA PHE A 142 9.95 -6.75 0.78
C PHE A 142 9.33 -5.78 1.78
N LYS A 143 8.20 -6.17 2.33
CA LYS A 143 7.70 -5.50 3.52
C LYS A 143 8.60 -5.85 4.72
N GLY A 144 8.75 -4.91 5.66
CA GLY A 144 9.34 -5.20 6.96
C GLY A 144 8.68 -6.42 7.63
N TYR A 145 9.37 -7.02 8.58
CA TYR A 145 8.93 -8.28 9.18
C TYR A 145 7.57 -8.20 9.90
N VAL A 146 6.90 -9.34 9.90
CA VAL A 146 5.72 -9.62 10.72
C VAL A 146 6.06 -10.83 11.59
N GLU A 147 5.65 -10.82 12.84
CA GLU A 147 5.83 -11.99 13.72
C GLU A 147 4.68 -12.98 13.52
N VAL A 148 5.03 -14.22 13.15
CA VAL A 148 4.10 -15.34 12.93
C VAL A 148 4.72 -16.59 13.56
N ALA A 149 3.96 -17.29 14.39
CA ALA A 149 4.43 -18.47 15.14
C ALA A 149 5.76 -18.21 15.89
N ARG A 150 5.91 -17.03 16.50
CA ARG A 150 7.11 -16.56 17.20
C ARG A 150 8.37 -16.44 16.32
N LYS A 151 8.21 -16.38 15.00
CA LYS A 151 9.29 -16.16 14.05
C LYS A 151 9.05 -14.90 13.22
N LYS A 152 10.12 -14.22 12.84
CA LYS A 152 10.06 -13.10 11.90
C LYS A 152 9.87 -13.66 10.49
N VAL A 153 8.83 -13.22 9.81
CA VAL A 153 8.61 -13.50 8.40
C VAL A 153 8.54 -12.19 7.62
N TYR A 154 9.05 -12.18 6.41
CA TYR A 154 9.16 -11.01 5.56
C TYR A 154 8.27 -11.21 4.33
N PRO A 155 7.11 -10.54 4.26
CA PRO A 155 6.26 -10.58 3.08
C PRO A 155 6.98 -9.97 1.87
N LEU A 156 6.95 -10.67 0.73
CA LEU A 156 7.37 -10.17 -0.57
C LEU A 156 6.14 -9.94 -1.42
N SER A 157 6.03 -8.75 -2.00
CA SER A 157 4.96 -8.37 -2.92
C SER A 157 5.49 -8.14 -4.32
N VAL A 158 4.72 -8.57 -5.34
CA VAL A 158 4.94 -8.25 -6.75
C VAL A 158 3.67 -7.63 -7.28
N LEU A 159 3.72 -6.35 -7.64
CA LEU A 159 2.58 -5.52 -8.00
C LEU A 159 2.74 -4.96 -9.42
N ASP A 160 1.71 -5.09 -10.25
CA ASP A 160 1.67 -4.40 -11.54
C ASP A 160 1.38 -2.91 -11.36
N ASP A 161 2.19 -2.08 -11.97
CA ASP A 161 2.14 -0.62 -11.81
C ASP A 161 0.86 0.00 -12.37
N HIS A 162 0.38 -0.48 -13.52
CA HIS A 162 -0.80 0.06 -14.20
C HIS A 162 -2.09 -0.39 -13.53
N SER A 163 -2.29 -1.69 -13.42
CA SER A 163 -3.53 -2.30 -12.97
C SER A 163 -3.67 -2.41 -11.45
N ARG A 164 -2.57 -2.26 -10.70
CA ARG A 164 -2.49 -2.59 -9.27
C ARG A 164 -2.72 -4.07 -8.98
N PHE A 165 -2.67 -4.93 -10.00
CA PHE A 165 -2.84 -6.37 -9.81
C PHE A 165 -1.67 -6.94 -9.01
N LEU A 166 -1.98 -7.62 -7.93
CA LEU A 166 -1.01 -8.23 -7.03
C LEU A 166 -0.68 -9.64 -7.53
N LEU A 167 0.44 -9.75 -8.26
CA LEU A 167 0.87 -11.00 -8.87
C LEU A 167 1.36 -12.03 -7.85
N ALA A 168 2.04 -11.57 -6.82
CA ALA A 168 2.47 -12.41 -5.71
C ALA A 168 2.41 -11.66 -4.38
N LEU A 169 2.10 -12.42 -3.33
CA LEU A 169 2.23 -12.02 -1.94
C LEU A 169 2.60 -13.26 -1.15
N GLY A 170 3.87 -13.42 -0.84
CA GLY A 170 4.39 -14.60 -0.15
C GLY A 170 5.29 -14.24 1.02
N CYS A 171 5.35 -15.09 2.04
CA CYS A 171 6.19 -14.90 3.20
C CYS A 171 7.44 -15.80 3.16
N GLY A 172 8.50 -15.41 3.84
CA GLY A 172 9.71 -16.19 4.04
C GLY A 172 10.53 -15.63 5.19
N GLU A 173 11.55 -16.36 5.61
CA GLU A 173 12.37 -16.01 6.78
C GLU A 173 13.54 -15.07 6.46
N ASP A 174 13.73 -14.75 5.19
CA ASP A 174 14.82 -13.91 4.70
C ASP A 174 14.36 -12.86 3.67
N VAL A 175 15.25 -11.93 3.35
CA VAL A 175 15.07 -10.86 2.36
C VAL A 175 16.09 -10.99 1.23
N THR A 176 16.42 -12.21 0.83
CA THR A 176 17.45 -12.47 -0.16
C THR A 176 16.95 -12.29 -1.60
N THR A 177 17.88 -11.90 -2.48
CA THR A 177 17.63 -11.82 -3.92
C THR A 177 17.29 -13.17 -4.53
N THR A 178 17.84 -14.27 -3.96
CA THR A 178 17.52 -15.64 -4.38
C THR A 178 16.06 -15.97 -4.14
N ARG A 179 15.53 -15.62 -2.98
CA ARG A 179 14.11 -15.81 -2.68
C ARG A 179 13.22 -14.99 -3.61
N ALA A 180 13.55 -13.71 -3.81
CA ALA A 180 12.80 -12.86 -4.74
C ALA A 180 12.81 -13.45 -6.16
N TRP A 181 13.95 -13.95 -6.62
CA TRP A 181 14.05 -14.63 -7.91
C TRP A 181 13.16 -15.86 -8.01
N ASN A 182 13.14 -16.71 -6.99
CA ASN A 182 12.31 -17.94 -6.99
C ASN A 182 10.82 -17.61 -7.06
N VAL A 183 10.38 -16.57 -6.33
CA VAL A 183 9.01 -16.08 -6.42
C VAL A 183 8.73 -15.53 -7.82
N LEU A 184 9.61 -14.67 -8.36
CA LEU A 184 9.45 -14.12 -9.70
C LEU A 184 9.44 -15.21 -10.78
N TRP A 185 10.29 -16.22 -10.66
CA TRP A 185 10.31 -17.34 -11.61
C TRP A 185 8.97 -18.06 -11.68
N THR A 186 8.30 -18.25 -10.54
CA THR A 186 6.96 -18.83 -10.47
C THR A 186 5.93 -17.87 -11.10
N VAL A 187 5.96 -16.59 -10.73
CA VAL A 187 5.09 -15.54 -11.25
C VAL A 187 5.21 -15.40 -12.78
N PHE A 188 6.43 -15.44 -13.31
CA PHE A 188 6.68 -15.43 -14.75
C PHE A 188 6.05 -16.64 -15.47
N GLY A 189 5.98 -17.78 -14.80
CA GLY A 189 5.33 -18.97 -15.34
C GLY A 189 3.80 -18.86 -15.39
N GLU A 190 3.21 -18.14 -14.43
CA GLU A 190 1.76 -17.97 -14.32
C GLU A 190 1.25 -16.80 -15.18
N TYR A 191 1.99 -15.69 -15.25
CA TYR A 191 1.49 -14.44 -15.83
C TYR A 191 2.30 -13.93 -17.03
N GLY A 192 3.40 -14.59 -17.40
CA GLY A 192 4.34 -14.15 -18.43
C GLY A 192 5.34 -13.10 -17.92
N LEU A 193 6.13 -12.53 -18.82
CA LEU A 193 7.24 -11.63 -18.50
C LEU A 193 6.84 -10.16 -18.62
N PRO A 194 7.20 -9.28 -17.66
CA PRO A 194 7.04 -7.83 -17.80
C PRO A 194 8.13 -7.25 -18.71
N GLU A 195 8.00 -5.99 -19.09
CA GLU A 195 9.06 -5.26 -19.77
C GLU A 195 10.13 -4.76 -18.78
N GLU A 196 9.70 -4.39 -17.57
CA GLU A 196 10.55 -3.78 -16.57
C GLU A 196 10.16 -4.22 -15.16
N ILE A 197 11.16 -4.37 -14.30
CA ILE A 197 10.98 -4.58 -12.86
C ILE A 197 11.64 -3.43 -12.11
N LEU A 198 10.86 -2.76 -11.26
CA LEU A 198 11.34 -1.82 -10.26
C LEU A 198 11.52 -2.55 -8.94
N CYS A 199 12.72 -2.49 -8.41
CA CYS A 199 13.08 -3.07 -7.11
C CYS A 199 13.93 -2.10 -6.29
N ASP A 200 14.08 -2.39 -5.00
CA ASP A 200 14.97 -1.62 -4.14
C ASP A 200 16.45 -1.84 -4.53
N ASN A 201 17.30 -0.88 -4.15
CA ASN A 201 18.75 -0.93 -4.38
C ASN A 201 19.42 -2.17 -3.77
N ALA A 202 18.81 -2.81 -2.77
CA ALA A 202 19.28 -4.06 -2.20
C ALA A 202 19.33 -5.23 -3.22
N PHE A 203 18.59 -5.16 -4.32
CA PHE A 203 18.61 -6.15 -5.41
C PHE A 203 19.68 -5.87 -6.46
N GLY A 204 20.20 -4.64 -6.50
CA GLY A 204 21.24 -4.21 -7.41
C GLY A 204 22.64 -4.52 -6.93
N SER A 205 23.61 -4.32 -7.79
CA SER A 205 25.01 -4.26 -7.38
C SER A 205 25.25 -2.89 -6.72
N SER A 206 25.98 -2.86 -5.63
CA SER A 206 26.40 -1.64 -4.92
C SER A 206 27.34 -0.75 -5.77
N GLY A 207 26.91 -0.36 -6.97
CA GLY A 207 27.63 0.54 -7.89
C GLY A 207 28.76 -0.10 -8.71
N MET A 208 28.99 -1.40 -8.59
CA MET A 208 30.13 -2.07 -9.22
C MET A 208 29.74 -3.14 -10.26
N GLY A 209 29.07 -2.72 -11.34
CA GLY A 209 28.67 -3.61 -12.44
C GLY A 209 27.32 -4.29 -12.20
N VAL A 210 27.02 -5.32 -12.98
CA VAL A 210 25.73 -6.03 -12.96
C VAL A 210 25.68 -7.06 -11.81
N SER A 211 24.57 -7.05 -11.06
CA SER A 211 24.28 -8.07 -10.05
C SER A 211 23.80 -9.37 -10.69
N TRP A 212 23.83 -10.46 -9.91
CA TRP A 212 23.30 -11.75 -10.31
C TRP A 212 21.81 -11.70 -10.68
N PHE A 213 21.05 -10.90 -9.95
CA PHE A 213 19.62 -10.72 -10.18
C PHE A 213 19.34 -9.98 -11.49
N GLU A 214 20.04 -8.87 -11.72
CA GLU A 214 19.93 -8.08 -12.95
C GLU A 214 20.35 -8.88 -14.19
N ALA A 215 21.45 -9.63 -14.11
CA ALA A 215 21.91 -10.46 -15.22
C ALA A 215 20.85 -11.49 -15.66
N ARG A 216 20.14 -12.09 -14.70
CA ARG A 216 19.05 -13.01 -15.00
C ARG A 216 17.83 -12.35 -15.62
N LEU A 217 17.46 -11.15 -15.17
CA LEU A 217 16.40 -10.35 -15.79
C LEU A 217 16.76 -9.96 -17.22
N MET A 218 18.01 -9.54 -17.46
CA MET A 218 18.51 -9.21 -18.80
C MET A 218 18.42 -10.39 -19.76
N ARG A 219 18.71 -11.61 -19.30
CA ARG A 219 18.57 -12.85 -20.11
C ARG A 219 17.12 -13.14 -20.51
N LEU A 220 16.15 -12.63 -19.75
CA LEU A 220 14.72 -12.71 -20.07
C LEU A 220 14.22 -11.51 -20.88
N GLY A 221 15.10 -10.57 -21.22
CA GLY A 221 14.70 -9.34 -21.89
C GLY A 221 13.89 -8.39 -20.99
N ILE A 222 14.14 -8.42 -19.68
CA ILE A 222 13.49 -7.57 -18.68
C ILE A 222 14.48 -6.53 -18.20
N ARG A 223 14.09 -5.25 -18.21
CA ARG A 223 14.91 -4.18 -17.61
C ARG A 223 14.76 -4.21 -16.09
N ALA A 224 15.89 -4.11 -15.41
CA ALA A 224 15.91 -3.84 -13.97
C ALA A 224 16.07 -2.34 -13.74
N THR A 225 15.19 -1.75 -12.95
CA THR A 225 15.24 -0.34 -12.54
C THR A 225 15.23 -0.29 -11.03
N HIS A 226 16.08 0.56 -10.47
CA HIS A 226 16.18 0.77 -9.04
C HIS A 226 15.56 2.10 -8.64
N GLY A 227 14.91 2.12 -7.47
CA GLY A 227 14.39 3.37 -6.91
C GLY A 227 15.52 4.39 -6.75
N ARG A 228 15.31 5.63 -7.20
CA ARG A 228 16.28 6.71 -6.94
C ARG A 228 16.30 6.98 -5.44
N PRO A 229 17.48 7.08 -4.81
CA PRO A 229 17.58 7.52 -3.44
C PRO A 229 16.82 8.84 -3.25
N TYR A 230 16.04 8.95 -2.18
CA TYR A 230 15.22 10.14 -1.84
C TYR A 230 14.08 10.50 -2.81
N HIS A 231 13.64 9.59 -3.69
CA HIS A 231 12.41 9.75 -4.49
C HIS A 231 11.37 8.66 -4.14
N PRO A 232 10.64 8.80 -3.01
CA PRO A 232 9.69 7.80 -2.53
C PRO A 232 8.48 7.62 -3.45
N GLN A 233 8.24 8.55 -4.37
CA GLN A 233 7.08 8.53 -5.28
C GLN A 233 7.04 7.31 -6.20
N THR A 234 8.18 6.72 -6.53
CA THR A 234 8.27 5.54 -7.42
C THR A 234 7.78 4.25 -6.75
N GLN A 235 7.89 4.12 -5.42
CA GLN A 235 7.46 2.95 -4.64
C GLN A 235 6.16 3.17 -3.85
N GLY A 236 5.58 4.35 -3.87
CA GLY A 236 4.40 4.72 -3.09
C GLY A 236 3.17 3.81 -3.29
N LYS A 237 3.12 3.03 -4.39
CA LYS A 237 2.05 2.05 -4.64
C LYS A 237 2.22 0.80 -3.78
N VAL A 238 3.44 0.27 -3.69
CA VAL A 238 3.77 -0.87 -2.84
C VAL A 238 3.72 -0.49 -1.37
N GLU A 239 4.18 0.72 -1.01
CA GLU A 239 4.06 1.24 0.36
C GLU A 239 2.59 1.34 0.79
N ARG A 240 1.69 1.80 -0.10
CA ARG A 240 0.25 1.83 0.16
C ARG A 240 -0.34 0.43 0.28
N LEU A 241 0.13 -0.54 -0.50
CA LEU A 241 -0.23 -1.95 -0.34
C LEU A 241 0.22 -2.46 1.04
N HIS A 242 1.45 -2.16 1.45
CA HIS A 242 1.97 -2.55 2.77
C HIS A 242 1.15 -1.97 3.92
N GLY A 243 0.73 -0.70 3.84
CA GLY A 243 -0.20 -0.10 4.78
C GLY A 243 -1.58 -0.79 4.80
N THR A 244 -2.06 -1.25 3.62
CA THR A 244 -3.29 -2.05 3.52
C THR A 244 -3.14 -3.41 4.21
N LEU A 245 -2.00 -4.09 4.03
CA LEU A 245 -1.73 -5.37 4.71
C LEU A 245 -1.77 -5.21 6.23
N GLU A 246 -1.17 -4.15 6.76
CA GLU A 246 -1.16 -3.90 8.21
C GLU A 246 -2.54 -3.61 8.79
N THR A 247 -3.36 -2.85 8.08
CA THR A 247 -4.63 -2.37 8.62
C THR A 247 -5.81 -3.26 8.29
N GLU A 248 -5.82 -3.89 7.10
CA GLU A 248 -6.97 -4.66 6.61
C GLU A 248 -6.77 -6.17 6.71
N VAL A 249 -5.50 -6.68 6.65
CA VAL A 249 -5.22 -8.10 6.45
C VAL A 249 -4.62 -8.77 7.68
N PHE A 250 -3.44 -8.33 8.10
CA PHE A 250 -2.72 -8.98 9.20
C PHE A 250 -3.49 -9.09 10.52
N PRO A 251 -4.35 -8.13 10.91
CA PRO A 251 -5.16 -8.27 12.12
C PRO A 251 -6.24 -9.37 12.05
N ARG A 252 -6.53 -9.88 10.85
CA ARG A 252 -7.58 -10.88 10.60
C ARG A 252 -7.04 -12.28 10.30
N LEU A 253 -5.73 -12.41 10.14
CA LEU A 253 -5.09 -13.69 9.89
C LEU A 253 -4.62 -14.34 11.19
N ASP A 254 -4.67 -15.66 11.21
CA ASP A 254 -4.08 -16.43 12.30
C ASP A 254 -2.54 -16.32 12.24
N ARG A 255 -1.97 -15.68 13.26
CA ARG A 255 -0.52 -15.55 13.42
C ARG A 255 0.10 -16.66 14.24
N GLY A 256 -0.69 -17.56 14.80
CA GLY A 256 -0.22 -18.71 15.57
C GLY A 256 0.28 -19.85 14.68
N ASP A 257 -0.24 -19.94 13.45
CA ASP A 257 0.13 -20.94 12.46
C ASP A 257 0.64 -20.28 11.18
N ARG A 258 1.85 -20.62 10.78
CA ARG A 258 2.50 -20.06 9.57
C ARG A 258 1.80 -20.49 8.29
N GLY A 259 1.41 -21.75 8.18
CA GLY A 259 0.74 -22.27 6.99
C GLY A 259 -0.64 -21.62 6.80
N ALA A 260 -1.42 -21.47 7.89
CA ALA A 260 -2.69 -20.77 7.88
C ALA A 260 -2.52 -19.29 7.51
N PHE A 261 -1.48 -18.62 8.03
CA PHE A 261 -1.17 -17.24 7.70
C PHE A 261 -0.84 -17.06 6.21
N GLU A 262 0.06 -17.88 5.66
CA GLU A 262 0.46 -17.82 4.24
C GLU A 262 -0.71 -18.15 3.29
N ALA A 263 -1.50 -19.16 3.61
CA ALA A 263 -2.71 -19.53 2.86
C ALA A 263 -3.75 -18.40 2.91
N GLY A 264 -3.90 -17.75 4.06
CA GLY A 264 -4.78 -16.59 4.24
C GLY A 264 -4.34 -15.38 3.40
N LEU A 265 -3.04 -15.11 3.32
CA LEU A 265 -2.49 -14.06 2.46
C LEU A 265 -2.74 -14.34 0.98
N ASP A 266 -2.48 -15.57 0.51
CA ASP A 266 -2.69 -15.94 -0.89
C ASP A 266 -4.19 -15.90 -1.26
N ARG A 267 -5.06 -16.40 -0.38
CA ARG A 267 -6.51 -16.30 -0.55
C ARG A 267 -6.95 -14.84 -0.65
N TRP A 268 -6.51 -13.98 0.27
CA TRP A 268 -6.83 -12.56 0.24
C TRP A 268 -6.36 -11.90 -1.05
N ARG A 269 -5.15 -12.20 -1.51
CA ARG A 269 -4.61 -11.72 -2.78
C ARG A 269 -5.50 -12.09 -3.97
N ARG A 270 -5.84 -13.39 -4.08
CA ARG A 270 -6.57 -13.93 -5.23
C ARG A 270 -8.04 -13.56 -5.22
N GLU A 271 -8.70 -13.69 -4.09
CA GLU A 271 -10.16 -13.59 -4.00
C GLU A 271 -10.65 -12.18 -3.62
N VAL A 272 -9.88 -11.47 -2.80
CA VAL A 272 -10.30 -10.16 -2.29
C VAL A 272 -9.58 -9.02 -3.01
N TYR A 273 -8.26 -8.94 -2.91
CA TYR A 273 -7.51 -7.79 -3.41
C TYR A 273 -7.66 -7.61 -4.91
N ASN A 274 -7.44 -8.66 -5.69
CA ASN A 274 -7.46 -8.58 -7.15
C ASN A 274 -8.86 -8.53 -7.75
N VAL A 275 -9.86 -9.18 -7.11
CA VAL A 275 -11.14 -9.47 -7.76
C VAL A 275 -12.29 -8.59 -7.26
N ILE A 276 -12.32 -8.24 -5.97
CA ILE A 276 -13.46 -7.53 -5.40
C ILE A 276 -13.12 -6.22 -4.70
N ARG A 277 -11.86 -6.01 -4.29
CA ARG A 277 -11.49 -4.82 -3.53
C ARG A 277 -11.47 -3.58 -4.43
N PRO A 278 -12.29 -2.54 -4.12
CA PRO A 278 -12.27 -1.29 -4.88
C PRO A 278 -10.96 -0.52 -4.66
N HIS A 279 -10.41 -0.01 -5.75
CA HIS A 279 -9.22 0.85 -5.75
C HIS A 279 -9.56 2.25 -6.27
N GLU A 280 -9.34 3.26 -5.44
CA GLU A 280 -9.62 4.65 -5.79
C GLU A 280 -8.91 5.11 -7.07
N SER A 281 -7.63 4.71 -7.25
CA SER A 281 -6.85 5.04 -8.44
C SER A 281 -7.36 4.38 -9.73
N LEU A 282 -8.21 3.36 -9.61
CA LEU A 282 -8.81 2.64 -10.73
C LEU A 282 -10.28 3.02 -10.94
N GLY A 283 -10.74 4.15 -10.40
CA GLY A 283 -12.14 4.55 -10.44
C GLY A 283 -13.04 3.65 -9.59
N ASP A 284 -12.51 3.20 -8.45
CA ASP A 284 -13.17 2.28 -7.52
C ASP A 284 -13.47 0.88 -8.09
N LEU A 285 -12.84 0.51 -9.20
CA LEU A 285 -12.88 -0.85 -9.76
C LEU A 285 -11.79 -1.73 -9.14
N PRO A 286 -11.96 -3.06 -9.10
CA PRO A 286 -10.92 -3.99 -8.68
C PRO A 286 -9.80 -4.14 -9.74
N PRO A 287 -8.57 -4.54 -9.36
CA PRO A 287 -7.42 -4.67 -10.25
C PRO A 287 -7.64 -5.55 -11.47
N VAL A 288 -8.41 -6.63 -11.34
CA VAL A 288 -8.72 -7.56 -12.44
C VAL A 288 -9.37 -6.88 -13.63
N CYS A 289 -10.06 -5.76 -13.44
CA CYS A 289 -10.71 -5.01 -14.54
C CYS A 289 -9.71 -4.34 -15.50
N ARG A 290 -8.48 -4.10 -15.05
CA ARG A 290 -7.40 -3.50 -15.85
C ARG A 290 -6.24 -4.45 -16.11
N TRP A 291 -6.30 -5.67 -15.58
CA TRP A 291 -5.25 -6.65 -15.68
C TRP A 291 -5.46 -7.60 -16.86
N ARG A 292 -4.36 -8.00 -17.48
CA ARG A 292 -4.26 -9.12 -18.42
C ARG A 292 -2.85 -9.73 -18.35
N PRO A 293 -2.70 -11.04 -18.53
CA PRO A 293 -1.39 -11.68 -18.58
C PRO A 293 -0.53 -11.13 -19.72
N SER A 294 0.79 -11.19 -19.54
CA SER A 294 1.74 -10.82 -20.58
C SER A 294 1.72 -11.84 -21.72
N VAL A 295 1.84 -11.35 -22.95
CA VAL A 295 2.02 -12.21 -24.13
C VAL A 295 3.43 -12.81 -24.22
N ARG A 296 4.38 -12.28 -23.46
CA ARG A 296 5.77 -12.76 -23.40
C ARG A 296 5.84 -13.96 -22.45
N ALA A 297 5.83 -15.16 -22.99
CA ALA A 297 5.89 -16.37 -22.16
C ALA A 297 7.27 -16.54 -21.50
N ARG A 298 7.29 -17.08 -20.30
CA ARG A 298 8.54 -17.49 -19.62
C ARG A 298 9.15 -18.71 -20.34
N PRO A 299 10.45 -18.69 -20.72
CA PRO A 299 11.12 -19.85 -21.24
C PRO A 299 11.28 -20.93 -20.15
N LYS A 300 11.40 -22.23 -20.56
CA LYS A 300 11.59 -23.33 -19.62
C LYS A 300 12.91 -23.22 -18.85
N VAL A 301 13.95 -22.71 -19.52
CA VAL A 301 15.28 -22.44 -18.95
C VAL A 301 15.70 -21.02 -19.34
N LEU A 302 16.59 -20.42 -18.55
CA LEU A 302 17.15 -19.12 -18.88
C LEU A 302 17.91 -19.21 -20.22
N PRO A 303 17.61 -18.35 -21.22
CA PRO A 303 18.30 -18.34 -22.50
C PRO A 303 19.80 -18.06 -22.33
N ALA A 304 20.64 -18.66 -23.15
CA ALA A 304 22.03 -18.23 -23.26
C ALA A 304 22.08 -16.82 -23.87
N VAL A 305 23.13 -16.08 -23.53
CA VAL A 305 23.36 -14.78 -24.13
C VAL A 305 24.11 -14.96 -25.45
N GLU A 306 23.55 -14.42 -26.52
CA GLU A 306 24.11 -14.46 -27.84
C GLU A 306 24.62 -13.08 -28.26
N TYR A 307 25.63 -13.05 -29.12
CA TYR A 307 26.20 -11.83 -29.65
C TYR A 307 26.28 -11.91 -31.18
N PRO A 308 26.19 -10.79 -31.87
CA PRO A 308 26.38 -10.75 -33.31
C PRO A 308 27.73 -11.35 -33.76
N ALA A 309 27.76 -12.01 -34.90
CA ALA A 309 29.00 -12.54 -35.46
C ALA A 309 30.08 -11.44 -35.59
N GLY A 310 31.33 -11.79 -35.25
CA GLY A 310 32.42 -10.83 -35.24
C GLY A 310 32.53 -9.97 -33.96
N SER A 311 31.61 -10.10 -33.01
CA SER A 311 31.70 -9.39 -31.72
C SER A 311 32.95 -9.77 -30.93
N VAL A 312 33.62 -8.82 -30.35
CA VAL A 312 34.74 -9.06 -29.43
C VAL A 312 34.13 -9.43 -28.06
N VAL A 313 34.20 -10.69 -27.69
CA VAL A 313 33.70 -11.17 -26.41
C VAL A 313 34.83 -11.62 -25.49
N ARG A 314 34.66 -11.45 -24.20
CA ARG A 314 35.60 -11.84 -23.14
C ARG A 314 34.85 -12.55 -22.03
N ARG A 315 35.42 -13.65 -21.54
CA ARG A 315 34.84 -14.38 -20.41
C ARG A 315 35.16 -13.68 -19.11
N ALA A 316 34.15 -13.43 -18.27
CA ALA A 316 34.33 -12.83 -16.96
C ALA A 316 34.93 -13.84 -15.97
N SER A 317 35.94 -13.42 -15.21
CA SER A 317 36.59 -14.22 -14.17
C SER A 317 35.69 -14.42 -12.94
N SER A 318 36.14 -15.16 -11.94
CA SER A 318 35.45 -15.39 -10.67
C SER A 318 35.11 -14.10 -9.90
N GLY A 319 35.81 -13.01 -10.16
CA GLY A 319 35.48 -11.69 -9.61
C GLY A 319 34.60 -10.80 -10.53
N GLY A 320 34.05 -11.37 -11.60
CA GLY A 320 33.25 -10.59 -12.57
C GLY A 320 34.10 -9.59 -13.39
N VAL A 321 35.40 -9.85 -13.51
CA VAL A 321 36.37 -9.00 -14.23
C VAL A 321 36.69 -9.61 -15.59
N ILE A 322 36.68 -8.80 -16.62
CA ILE A 322 37.19 -9.15 -17.96
C ILE A 322 38.53 -8.47 -18.24
N ARG A 323 39.33 -9.04 -19.14
CA ARG A 323 40.57 -8.45 -19.61
C ARG A 323 40.41 -7.92 -21.03
N TRP A 324 40.79 -6.68 -21.25
CA TRP A 324 40.77 -6.04 -22.55
C TRP A 324 42.00 -5.16 -22.72
N ARG A 325 42.83 -5.46 -23.75
CA ARG A 325 44.10 -4.75 -24.05
C ARG A 325 44.97 -4.55 -22.78
N GLY A 326 45.13 -5.58 -21.97
CA GLY A 326 45.91 -5.49 -20.71
C GLY A 326 45.16 -4.94 -19.51
N ALA A 327 44.13 -4.15 -19.72
CA ALA A 327 43.29 -3.58 -18.63
C ALA A 327 42.35 -4.60 -18.01
N LYS A 328 42.09 -4.44 -16.70
CA LYS A 328 41.08 -5.20 -15.95
C LYS A 328 39.81 -4.38 -15.83
N LEU A 329 38.73 -4.81 -16.46
CA LEU A 329 37.45 -4.12 -16.47
C LEU A 329 36.44 -4.90 -15.64
N LEU A 330 35.87 -4.29 -14.61
CA LEU A 330 34.84 -4.93 -13.79
C LEU A 330 33.52 -4.88 -14.54
N ALA A 331 32.97 -6.04 -14.88
CA ALA A 331 31.65 -6.20 -15.49
C ALA A 331 30.55 -6.46 -14.45
N GLY A 332 30.91 -7.05 -13.30
CA GLY A 332 30.02 -7.32 -12.18
C GLY A 332 29.88 -8.80 -11.83
N ASN A 333 29.51 -9.07 -10.60
CA ASN A 333 29.37 -10.46 -10.08
C ASN A 333 28.26 -11.24 -10.78
N GLY A 334 27.31 -10.57 -11.40
CA GLY A 334 26.21 -11.22 -12.12
C GLY A 334 26.60 -11.95 -13.39
N VAL A 335 27.76 -11.62 -13.96
CA VAL A 335 28.24 -12.19 -15.22
C VAL A 335 29.47 -13.10 -15.04
N VAL A 336 29.75 -13.53 -13.82
CA VAL A 336 30.84 -14.48 -13.52
C VAL A 336 30.72 -15.74 -14.39
N GLY A 337 31.80 -16.08 -15.11
CA GLY A 337 31.83 -17.23 -16.01
C GLY A 337 31.10 -17.04 -17.34
N GLU A 338 30.37 -15.95 -17.51
CA GLU A 338 29.64 -15.59 -18.74
C GLU A 338 30.53 -14.84 -19.73
N TRP A 339 30.08 -14.80 -20.99
CA TRP A 339 30.69 -14.00 -22.01
C TRP A 339 30.13 -12.58 -21.99
N VAL A 340 30.98 -11.57 -22.10
CA VAL A 340 30.64 -10.14 -22.13
C VAL A 340 31.24 -9.54 -23.40
N ARG A 341 30.43 -8.86 -24.20
CA ARG A 341 30.89 -8.13 -25.37
C ARG A 341 31.59 -6.83 -24.96
N VAL A 342 32.73 -6.57 -25.58
CA VAL A 342 33.53 -5.38 -25.35
C VAL A 342 33.60 -4.61 -26.66
N GLU A 343 33.25 -3.36 -26.60
CA GLU A 343 33.26 -2.48 -27.77
C GLU A 343 33.92 -1.14 -27.42
N GLN A 344 34.79 -0.65 -28.28
CA GLN A 344 35.35 0.70 -28.16
C GLN A 344 34.47 1.64 -28.98
N THR A 345 33.92 2.66 -28.37
CA THR A 345 33.07 3.65 -29.00
C THR A 345 33.65 5.04 -28.69
N GLY A 346 34.34 5.66 -29.66
CA GLY A 346 35.06 6.92 -29.44
C GLY A 346 36.08 6.79 -28.31
N ASP A 347 35.97 7.66 -27.31
CA ASP A 347 36.89 7.75 -26.17
C ASP A 347 36.42 6.89 -24.97
N SER A 348 35.56 5.90 -25.19
CA SER A 348 35.11 5.01 -24.14
C SER A 348 35.13 3.53 -24.55
N VAL A 349 35.21 2.65 -23.54
CA VAL A 349 35.01 1.21 -23.68
C VAL A 349 33.67 0.85 -23.07
N GLU A 350 32.84 0.21 -23.87
CA GLU A 350 31.52 -0.25 -23.45
C GLU A 350 31.51 -1.76 -23.20
N LEU A 351 30.89 -2.17 -22.10
CA LEU A 351 30.65 -3.55 -21.78
C LEU A 351 29.18 -3.85 -21.99
N TRP A 352 28.89 -4.95 -22.70
CA TRP A 352 27.54 -5.35 -23.06
C TRP A 352 27.25 -6.77 -22.61
N TYR A 353 26.09 -6.97 -22.01
CA TYR A 353 25.57 -8.30 -21.71
C TYR A 353 24.25 -8.49 -22.48
N GLY A 354 24.30 -9.31 -23.54
CA GLY A 354 23.26 -9.35 -24.54
C GLY A 354 23.07 -7.97 -25.21
N PRO A 355 21.85 -7.48 -25.30
CA PRO A 355 21.55 -6.17 -25.85
C PRO A 355 21.75 -5.01 -24.85
N TYR A 356 22.10 -5.30 -23.60
CA TYR A 356 22.19 -4.30 -22.54
C TYR A 356 23.61 -3.80 -22.34
N ARG A 357 23.81 -2.48 -22.41
CA ARG A 357 25.06 -1.86 -21.98
C ARG A 357 25.13 -1.85 -20.48
N ILE A 358 26.01 -2.68 -19.91
CA ILE A 358 26.17 -2.85 -18.47
C ILE A 358 27.17 -1.87 -17.87
N ARG A 359 28.10 -1.34 -18.70
CA ARG A 359 29.06 -0.35 -18.25
C ARG A 359 29.65 0.45 -19.42
N GLN A 360 29.99 1.69 -19.16
CA GLN A 360 30.79 2.56 -20.04
C GLN A 360 31.93 3.13 -19.21
N ILE A 361 33.16 3.04 -19.73
CA ILE A 361 34.40 3.41 -19.06
C ILE A 361 35.19 4.32 -20.00
N PRO A 362 35.44 5.59 -19.63
CA PRO A 362 36.29 6.50 -20.40
C PRO A 362 37.73 5.94 -20.52
N LEU A 363 38.33 6.07 -21.69
CA LEU A 363 39.71 5.57 -21.96
C LEU A 363 40.77 6.25 -21.10
N ASP A 364 40.62 7.52 -20.79
CA ASP A 364 41.49 8.27 -19.89
C ASP A 364 41.58 7.67 -18.48
N GLN A 365 40.49 7.13 -17.98
CA GLN A 365 40.46 6.42 -16.68
C GLN A 365 41.26 5.11 -16.71
N LEU A 366 41.42 4.50 -17.86
CA LEU A 366 42.19 3.27 -18.02
C LEU A 366 43.69 3.62 -18.13
N GLN A 367 44.06 4.69 -18.82
CA GLN A 367 45.43 5.19 -18.94
C GLN A 367 45.98 5.68 -17.60
N ASN A 368 45.20 6.46 -16.82
CA ASN A 368 45.63 7.00 -15.54
C ASN A 368 45.86 5.95 -14.46
N ARG A 369 45.40 4.71 -14.65
CA ARG A 369 45.63 3.58 -13.72
C ARG A 369 46.79 2.69 -14.14
N GLY A 370 47.58 3.07 -15.17
CA GLY A 370 48.65 2.24 -15.70
C GLY A 370 48.19 0.89 -16.25
N LEU A 371 46.95 0.83 -16.75
CA LEU A 371 46.27 -0.41 -17.15
C LEU A 371 46.15 -0.56 -18.67
N LEU A 372 46.75 0.39 -19.46
CA LEU A 372 46.93 0.33 -20.92
C LEU A 372 48.41 0.44 -21.23
#